data_a922703a8b9f59b23f9b944c3cfd76b1
#
_entry.id   a922703a8b9f59b23f9b944c3cfd76b1
#
_cell.length_a   1.000
_cell.length_b   1.000
_cell.length_c   1.000
_cell.angle_alpha   90.00
_cell.angle_beta   90.00
_cell.angle_gamma   90.00
#
_symmetry.space_group_name_H-M   'P 1'
#
loop_
_entity.id
_entity.type
_entity.pdbx_description
1 polymer ?
#
loop_
_entity_poly.entity_id
_entity_poly.type
_entity_poly.pdbx_seq_one_letter_code
_entity_poly.pdbx_strand_id
1 'polypeptide(L)'
;MRAKQYGKSILTVCLALALALTCAACGGASGKAPAENTVSAAEYWVCTGLDMGDGEMMDTEAIRSLLGVEGAEVMTLCIDGGKGDLYLMGDLLSCEWTKTETGGKLTSPEYDGVVAEFTAEPDGKMKCVVDTEDTGMVFLLSRAETRPAVLDLPAQEQAQAVPLPGFWVCTGLDMGDGEVMDAEAIRAFFQTDADSVMSLRLREDGRAYVIYFGACTAGTWEESDTGFDVHIGGEDGETLSFYDWGDGTADLSVEDENAAFEFTLSKAETAPQAFNAAPLALLDVRFTPEQARDMSNFMGLGRYAILDGKLYAYYSNRKSDRRLICYDYDPAQPKESRLTGYRKLDEGGTPCYLQTANGYLYYISWSDNNIKTLCRIGMDGSDKTVLYDKNCDYLQICGDTMYFTDENNHLVSADLDGQNITTLIDKEVYYTYCLGDGWFLYQDDADGESLHITNIQYGCDQRLSEDKVYGCVMEGAYLYYVDVHDYENYTGNLTRVNLDTLETEVSDAVMNSSFLISDGRIYSTSYGISEETENWMRLEDGSWDQTGYTVVYIDTDTQICWYLNEENAIEQYVIYAGDTFTVF
;
A
#
# COMPACT_ATOMS: atom_id res chain seq x y z
N MET A 1 9.60 -42.81 -6.98
CA MET A 1 9.75 -41.96 -8.17
C MET A 1 8.52 -41.98 -9.09
N ARG A 2 7.98 -43.14 -9.53
CA ARG A 2 6.79 -43.14 -10.44
C ARG A 2 5.52 -42.51 -9.82
N ALA A 3 5.20 -42.72 -8.56
CA ALA A 3 3.99 -42.17 -7.93
C ALA A 3 3.99 -40.62 -7.82
N LYS A 4 5.14 -39.97 -7.58
CA LYS A 4 5.27 -38.50 -7.51
C LYS A 4 5.08 -37.84 -8.89
N GLN A 5 5.47 -38.50 -9.98
CA GLN A 5 5.32 -37.97 -11.34
C GLN A 5 3.85 -37.98 -11.78
N TYR A 6 3.08 -38.99 -11.35
CA TYR A 6 1.64 -39.08 -11.63
C TYR A 6 0.80 -38.06 -10.85
N GLY A 7 1.19 -37.73 -9.60
CA GLY A 7 0.51 -36.70 -8.82
C GLY A 7 0.53 -35.30 -9.48
N LYS A 8 1.68 -34.91 -10.04
CA LYS A 8 1.81 -33.65 -10.79
C LYS A 8 0.95 -33.63 -12.07
N SER A 9 0.90 -34.73 -12.82
CA SER A 9 0.07 -34.83 -14.05
C SER A 9 -1.43 -34.78 -13.76
N ILE A 10 -1.91 -35.38 -12.65
CA ILE A 10 -3.32 -35.31 -12.24
C ILE A 10 -3.67 -33.87 -11.85
N LEU A 11 -2.83 -33.24 -11.04
CA LEU A 11 -3.03 -31.88 -10.61
C LEU A 11 -3.12 -30.93 -11.81
N THR A 12 -2.19 -31.03 -12.77
CA THR A 12 -2.14 -30.21 -13.98
C THR A 12 -3.38 -30.42 -14.89
N VAL A 13 -3.89 -31.63 -15.01
CA VAL A 13 -5.06 -31.91 -15.84
C VAL A 13 -6.37 -31.53 -15.16
N CYS A 14 -6.46 -31.73 -13.84
CA CYS A 14 -7.60 -31.23 -13.05
C CYS A 14 -7.60 -29.70 -13.02
N LEU A 15 -6.42 -29.07 -12.95
CA LEU A 15 -6.24 -27.64 -13.09
C LEU A 15 -6.66 -27.11 -14.47
N ALA A 16 -6.27 -27.78 -15.56
CA ALA A 16 -6.66 -27.35 -16.92
C ALA A 16 -8.17 -27.45 -17.15
N LEU A 17 -8.85 -28.39 -16.50
CA LEU A 17 -10.31 -28.48 -16.49
C LEU A 17 -10.94 -27.44 -15.54
N ALA A 18 -10.38 -27.22 -14.36
CA ALA A 18 -10.82 -26.19 -13.41
C ALA A 18 -10.58 -24.78 -13.98
N LEU A 19 -9.44 -24.52 -14.64
CA LEU A 19 -9.12 -23.24 -15.28
C LEU A 19 -10.02 -22.92 -16.49
N ALA A 20 -10.37 -23.91 -17.29
CA ALA A 20 -11.41 -23.73 -18.32
C ALA A 20 -12.77 -23.37 -17.69
N LEU A 21 -12.92 -23.64 -16.39
CA LEU A 21 -14.15 -23.50 -15.62
C LEU A 21 -14.26 -22.16 -14.85
N THR A 22 -13.15 -21.47 -14.54
CA THR A 22 -13.15 -20.23 -13.74
C THR A 22 -13.21 -18.93 -14.55
N CYS A 23 -12.89 -18.92 -15.83
CA CYS A 23 -12.83 -17.69 -16.65
C CYS A 23 -14.18 -17.12 -17.13
N ALA A 24 -15.35 -17.71 -16.75
CA ALA A 24 -16.65 -17.32 -17.30
C ALA A 24 -17.68 -16.73 -16.32
N ALA A 25 -17.33 -16.41 -15.10
CA ALA A 25 -18.27 -15.95 -14.06
C ALA A 25 -18.46 -14.42 -14.01
N CYS A 26 -18.92 -13.80 -15.11
CA CYS A 26 -19.50 -12.44 -15.07
C CYS A 26 -20.63 -12.26 -16.10
N GLY A 27 -21.90 -12.45 -15.69
CA GLY A 27 -23.05 -12.05 -16.51
C GLY A 27 -24.40 -12.61 -16.12
N GLY A 28 -25.13 -11.87 -15.38
CA GLY A 28 -26.55 -11.56 -15.27
C GLY A 28 -27.64 -12.59 -15.58
N ALA A 29 -28.41 -12.91 -14.55
CA ALA A 29 -29.64 -13.70 -14.61
C ALA A 29 -30.83 -12.96 -15.26
N SER A 30 -31.60 -13.66 -16.10
CA SER A 30 -33.00 -13.33 -16.37
C SER A 30 -33.84 -14.59 -16.51
N GLY A 31 -34.82 -14.74 -15.63
CA GLY A 31 -35.66 -15.91 -15.52
C GLY A 31 -36.77 -16.02 -16.57
N LYS A 32 -37.21 -17.26 -16.84
CA LYS A 32 -38.51 -17.61 -17.41
C LYS A 32 -39.04 -18.86 -16.73
N ALA A 33 -40.32 -18.85 -16.43
CA ALA A 33 -41.07 -19.84 -15.66
C ALA A 33 -41.41 -21.12 -16.49
N PRO A 34 -41.88 -22.19 -15.85
CA PRO A 34 -41.62 -23.58 -16.24
C PRO A 34 -42.71 -24.21 -17.09
N ALA A 35 -42.28 -25.21 -17.87
CA ALA A 35 -43.15 -26.18 -18.56
C ALA A 35 -43.20 -27.49 -17.74
N GLU A 36 -44.37 -28.13 -17.73
CA GLU A 36 -44.69 -29.33 -16.96
C GLU A 36 -43.77 -30.52 -17.26
N ASN A 37 -43.34 -31.19 -16.21
CA ASN A 37 -42.43 -32.32 -16.21
C ASN A 37 -43.15 -33.66 -16.09
N THR A 38 -42.81 -34.54 -16.99
CA THR A 38 -42.82 -35.99 -16.75
C THR A 38 -41.52 -36.35 -16.05
N VAL A 39 -41.60 -36.76 -14.79
CA VAL A 39 -40.43 -37.12 -13.96
C VAL A 39 -39.74 -38.33 -14.55
N SER A 40 -38.62 -38.16 -15.22
CA SER A 40 -37.64 -39.19 -15.49
C SER A 40 -36.86 -39.42 -14.18
N ALA A 41 -36.70 -40.69 -13.76
CA ALA A 41 -35.88 -40.98 -12.59
C ALA A 41 -34.42 -40.63 -12.92
N ALA A 42 -33.77 -39.80 -12.08
CA ALA A 42 -32.38 -39.43 -12.25
C ALA A 42 -31.45 -40.66 -12.31
N GLU A 43 -30.50 -40.66 -13.20
CA GLU A 43 -29.49 -41.69 -13.37
C GLU A 43 -28.16 -41.20 -12.78
N TYR A 44 -27.53 -42.06 -11.97
CA TYR A 44 -26.25 -41.76 -11.31
C TYR A 44 -25.16 -42.68 -11.83
N TRP A 45 -23.99 -42.08 -12.10
CA TRP A 45 -22.83 -42.79 -12.60
C TRP A 45 -21.60 -42.35 -11.79
N VAL A 46 -20.81 -43.30 -11.29
CA VAL A 46 -19.64 -43.07 -10.46
C VAL A 46 -18.40 -43.67 -11.08
N CYS A 47 -17.27 -43.02 -10.95
CA CYS A 47 -15.99 -43.51 -11.43
C CYS A 47 -15.62 -44.83 -10.74
N THR A 48 -15.31 -45.85 -11.56
CA THR A 48 -14.87 -47.17 -11.11
C THR A 48 -13.58 -47.60 -11.79
N GLY A 49 -13.03 -46.78 -12.65
CA GLY A 49 -11.73 -46.98 -13.27
C GLY A 49 -11.17 -45.66 -13.80
N LEU A 50 -9.88 -45.50 -13.70
CA LEU A 50 -9.12 -44.33 -14.12
C LEU A 50 -7.83 -44.76 -14.80
N ASP A 51 -7.61 -44.29 -16.05
CA ASP A 51 -6.34 -44.38 -16.74
C ASP A 51 -5.76 -42.96 -16.86
N MET A 52 -4.55 -42.78 -16.38
CA MET A 52 -3.85 -41.50 -16.26
C MET A 52 -3.09 -41.14 -17.56
N GLY A 53 -3.43 -41.82 -18.68
CA GLY A 53 -2.79 -41.60 -19.99
C GLY A 53 -1.59 -42.52 -20.25
N ASP A 54 -1.32 -43.48 -19.37
CA ASP A 54 -0.27 -44.49 -19.57
C ASP A 54 -0.81 -45.80 -20.15
N GLY A 55 -2.14 -45.90 -20.34
CA GLY A 55 -2.83 -47.06 -20.86
C GLY A 55 -3.12 -48.15 -19.83
N GLU A 56 -2.79 -47.94 -18.55
CA GLU A 56 -3.07 -48.86 -17.44
C GLU A 56 -4.29 -48.37 -16.65
N MET A 57 -5.41 -49.10 -16.77
CA MET A 57 -6.64 -48.78 -16.05
C MET A 57 -6.55 -49.17 -14.59
N MET A 58 -6.57 -48.22 -13.70
CA MET A 58 -6.67 -48.39 -12.25
C MET A 58 -8.11 -48.73 -11.86
N ASP A 59 -8.31 -49.67 -10.94
CA ASP A 59 -9.60 -49.92 -10.30
C ASP A 59 -9.82 -49.02 -9.09
N THR A 60 -10.96 -49.12 -8.42
CA THR A 60 -11.32 -48.30 -7.25
C THR A 60 -10.38 -48.45 -6.07
N GLU A 61 -9.76 -49.64 -5.90
CA GLU A 61 -8.79 -49.86 -4.80
C GLU A 61 -7.46 -49.20 -5.10
N ALA A 62 -7.02 -49.25 -6.36
CA ALA A 62 -5.82 -48.54 -6.82
C ALA A 62 -6.01 -47.01 -6.78
N ILE A 63 -7.20 -46.53 -7.22
CA ILE A 63 -7.56 -45.08 -7.11
C ILE A 63 -7.48 -44.63 -5.66
N ARG A 64 -8.12 -45.33 -4.72
CA ARG A 64 -8.08 -44.98 -3.28
C ARG A 64 -6.66 -45.02 -2.72
N SER A 65 -5.87 -46.00 -3.13
CA SER A 65 -4.48 -46.14 -2.66
C SER A 65 -3.57 -45.01 -3.16
N LEU A 66 -3.81 -44.51 -4.39
CA LEU A 66 -2.98 -43.50 -5.03
C LEU A 66 -3.42 -42.08 -4.66
N LEU A 67 -4.74 -41.82 -4.70
CA LEU A 67 -5.30 -40.46 -4.56
C LEU A 67 -5.85 -40.19 -3.17
N GLY A 68 -6.05 -41.22 -2.34
CA GLY A 68 -6.64 -41.06 -1.00
C GLY A 68 -8.16 -40.83 -0.98
N VAL A 69 -8.82 -40.89 -2.13
CA VAL A 69 -10.26 -40.61 -2.31
C VAL A 69 -11.00 -41.79 -2.95
N GLU A 70 -12.32 -41.84 -2.75
CA GLU A 70 -13.16 -42.84 -3.41
C GLU A 70 -13.40 -42.48 -4.87
N GLY A 71 -13.68 -43.47 -5.74
CA GLY A 71 -13.97 -43.20 -7.14
C GLY A 71 -15.14 -42.24 -7.37
N ALA A 72 -16.14 -42.23 -6.48
CA ALA A 72 -17.23 -41.27 -6.53
C ALA A 72 -16.77 -39.82 -6.29
N GLU A 73 -15.71 -39.62 -5.54
CA GLU A 73 -15.07 -38.31 -5.29
C GLU A 73 -14.13 -37.90 -6.40
N VAL A 74 -13.72 -38.84 -7.27
CA VAL A 74 -12.95 -38.54 -8.48
C VAL A 74 -13.87 -38.01 -9.59
N MET A 75 -14.94 -38.76 -9.96
CA MET A 75 -15.93 -38.32 -10.93
C MET A 75 -17.30 -38.94 -10.64
N THR A 76 -18.32 -38.11 -10.57
CA THR A 76 -19.72 -38.53 -10.48
C THR A 76 -20.55 -37.72 -11.46
N LEU A 77 -21.39 -38.42 -12.24
CA LEU A 77 -22.33 -37.81 -13.19
C LEU A 77 -23.77 -38.12 -12.74
N CYS A 78 -24.60 -37.12 -12.64
CA CYS A 78 -26.05 -37.21 -12.43
C CYS A 78 -26.75 -36.75 -13.71
N ILE A 79 -27.65 -37.57 -14.28
CA ILE A 79 -28.45 -37.21 -15.43
C ILE A 79 -29.92 -37.22 -15.04
N ASP A 80 -30.59 -36.07 -15.14
CA ASP A 80 -32.02 -35.92 -14.89
C ASP A 80 -32.70 -35.22 -16.11
N GLY A 81 -33.24 -36.03 -17.01
CA GLY A 81 -33.83 -35.52 -18.23
C GLY A 81 -32.79 -34.86 -19.16
N GLY A 82 -32.93 -33.57 -19.39
CA GLY A 82 -31.98 -32.76 -20.18
C GLY A 82 -30.92 -32.02 -19.36
N LYS A 83 -30.80 -32.32 -18.07
CA LYS A 83 -29.78 -31.74 -17.18
C LYS A 83 -28.75 -32.79 -16.79
N GLY A 84 -27.53 -32.39 -16.60
CA GLY A 84 -26.46 -33.22 -16.11
C GLY A 84 -25.63 -32.46 -15.09
N ASP A 85 -25.54 -32.98 -13.86
CA ASP A 85 -24.61 -32.48 -12.89
C ASP A 85 -23.37 -33.35 -12.87
N LEU A 86 -22.21 -32.77 -13.13
CA LEU A 86 -20.92 -33.43 -13.10
C LEU A 86 -20.14 -32.99 -11.86
N TYR A 87 -19.89 -33.95 -10.98
CA TYR A 87 -18.91 -33.75 -9.91
C TYR A 87 -17.56 -34.29 -10.38
N LEU A 88 -16.51 -33.47 -10.31
CA LEU A 88 -15.15 -33.83 -10.69
C LEU A 88 -14.17 -33.31 -9.64
N MET A 89 -13.59 -34.20 -8.85
CA MET A 89 -12.51 -33.95 -7.88
C MET A 89 -12.70 -32.73 -6.96
N GLY A 90 -13.92 -32.49 -6.48
CA GLY A 90 -14.27 -31.37 -5.60
C GLY A 90 -15.29 -30.42 -6.19
N ASP A 91 -15.31 -30.25 -7.49
CA ASP A 91 -16.18 -29.32 -8.19
C ASP A 91 -17.47 -29.95 -8.70
N LEU A 92 -18.58 -29.25 -8.49
CA LEU A 92 -19.90 -29.65 -8.98
C LEU A 92 -20.36 -28.69 -10.09
N LEU A 93 -20.47 -29.20 -11.30
CA LEU A 93 -20.86 -28.47 -12.49
C LEU A 93 -22.28 -28.83 -12.91
N SER A 94 -23.17 -27.85 -13.05
CA SER A 94 -24.48 -28.03 -13.60
C SER A 94 -24.50 -27.70 -15.10
N CYS A 95 -24.78 -28.69 -15.92
CA CYS A 95 -24.69 -28.65 -17.36
C CYS A 95 -26.02 -29.06 -18.03
N GLU A 96 -26.12 -28.82 -19.34
CA GLU A 96 -27.13 -29.41 -20.17
C GLU A 96 -26.65 -30.78 -20.68
N TRP A 97 -27.50 -31.81 -20.54
CA TRP A 97 -27.23 -33.14 -21.03
C TRP A 97 -27.92 -33.36 -22.37
N THR A 98 -27.16 -33.71 -23.39
CA THR A 98 -27.65 -34.13 -24.69
C THR A 98 -27.30 -35.57 -24.97
N LYS A 99 -28.28 -36.43 -25.11
CA LYS A 99 -28.08 -37.84 -25.49
C LYS A 99 -27.63 -37.96 -26.94
N THR A 100 -26.59 -38.74 -27.21
CA THR A 100 -26.08 -39.06 -28.54
C THR A 100 -26.39 -40.52 -28.91
N GLU A 101 -26.06 -40.96 -30.15
CA GLU A 101 -26.22 -42.36 -30.58
C GLU A 101 -25.32 -43.32 -29.80
N THR A 102 -24.17 -42.86 -29.34
CA THR A 102 -23.14 -43.65 -28.65
C THR A 102 -22.99 -43.35 -27.16
N GLY A 103 -23.76 -42.43 -26.60
CA GLY A 103 -23.64 -42.02 -25.19
C GLY A 103 -24.30 -40.69 -24.91
N GLY A 104 -23.53 -39.66 -24.61
CA GLY A 104 -24.05 -38.32 -24.34
C GLY A 104 -22.97 -37.26 -24.23
N LYS A 105 -23.40 -36.01 -24.19
CA LYS A 105 -22.55 -34.83 -24.03
C LYS A 105 -23.08 -33.93 -22.94
N LEU A 106 -22.18 -33.38 -22.15
CA LEU A 106 -22.43 -32.25 -21.30
C LEU A 106 -22.00 -30.96 -21.98
N THR A 107 -22.88 -29.97 -21.95
CA THR A 107 -22.60 -28.62 -22.44
C THR A 107 -22.98 -27.63 -21.36
N SER A 108 -22.22 -26.58 -21.18
CA SER A 108 -22.55 -25.47 -20.29
C SER A 108 -22.59 -24.17 -21.06
N PRO A 109 -23.60 -23.29 -20.83
CA PRO A 109 -23.61 -21.97 -21.42
C PRO A 109 -22.52 -21.06 -20.83
N GLU A 110 -21.92 -21.43 -19.70
CA GLU A 110 -20.80 -20.75 -19.08
C GLU A 110 -19.46 -21.08 -19.73
N TYR A 111 -19.41 -22.24 -20.44
CA TYR A 111 -18.25 -22.68 -21.18
C TYR A 111 -18.67 -22.81 -22.66
N ASP A 112 -18.10 -22.02 -23.54
CA ASP A 112 -18.46 -21.92 -24.95
C ASP A 112 -18.22 -23.26 -25.68
N GLY A 113 -18.96 -24.32 -25.27
CA GLY A 113 -18.88 -25.61 -25.92
C GLY A 113 -19.20 -26.84 -25.06
N VAL A 114 -18.57 -27.95 -25.46
CA VAL A 114 -18.73 -29.27 -24.83
C VAL A 114 -17.80 -29.39 -23.63
N VAL A 115 -18.37 -29.57 -22.43
CA VAL A 115 -17.63 -29.77 -21.18
C VAL A 115 -17.07 -31.20 -21.09
N ALA A 116 -17.90 -32.22 -21.47
CA ALA A 116 -17.46 -33.60 -21.45
C ALA A 116 -18.28 -34.45 -22.44
N GLU A 117 -17.65 -35.44 -23.07
CA GLU A 117 -18.30 -36.44 -23.90
C GLU A 117 -18.21 -37.83 -23.28
N PHE A 118 -19.34 -38.53 -23.25
CA PHE A 118 -19.46 -39.84 -22.64
C PHE A 118 -19.87 -40.87 -23.71
N THR A 119 -19.17 -41.99 -23.76
CA THR A 119 -19.46 -43.11 -24.65
C THR A 119 -19.95 -44.32 -23.85
N ALA A 120 -21.04 -44.93 -24.27
CA ALA A 120 -21.55 -46.16 -23.65
C ALA A 120 -20.69 -47.36 -24.07
N GLU A 121 -20.24 -48.11 -23.09
CA GLU A 121 -19.46 -49.34 -23.30
C GLU A 121 -20.37 -50.59 -23.37
N PRO A 122 -19.94 -51.66 -24.05
CA PRO A 122 -20.75 -52.90 -24.23
C PRO A 122 -21.09 -53.62 -22.92
N ASP A 123 -20.32 -53.39 -21.83
CA ASP A 123 -20.54 -53.97 -20.52
C ASP A 123 -21.49 -53.14 -19.64
N GLY A 124 -22.11 -52.08 -20.20
CA GLY A 124 -23.06 -51.20 -19.50
C GLY A 124 -22.44 -50.10 -18.69
N LYS A 125 -21.14 -49.85 -18.84
CA LYS A 125 -20.43 -48.71 -18.27
C LYS A 125 -20.46 -47.50 -19.22
N MET A 126 -20.07 -46.36 -18.72
CA MET A 126 -19.78 -45.17 -19.54
C MET A 126 -18.28 -44.84 -19.46
N LYS A 127 -17.73 -44.43 -20.57
CA LYS A 127 -16.37 -43.98 -20.72
C LYS A 127 -16.37 -42.47 -21.00
N CYS A 128 -15.59 -41.72 -20.24
CA CYS A 128 -15.28 -40.32 -20.53
C CYS A 128 -13.79 -40.24 -20.87
N VAL A 129 -13.44 -39.54 -21.92
CA VAL A 129 -12.06 -39.24 -22.30
C VAL A 129 -11.86 -37.75 -22.15
N VAL A 130 -10.89 -37.36 -21.36
CA VAL A 130 -10.42 -35.99 -21.23
C VAL A 130 -9.07 -35.92 -21.91
N ASP A 131 -9.02 -35.27 -23.05
CA ASP A 131 -7.82 -35.17 -23.90
C ASP A 131 -7.24 -33.77 -23.68
N THR A 132 -6.04 -33.70 -23.11
CA THR A 132 -5.26 -32.48 -22.99
C THR A 132 -4.06 -32.56 -23.91
N GLU A 133 -3.41 -31.43 -24.22
CA GLU A 133 -2.31 -31.38 -25.19
C GLU A 133 -1.18 -32.40 -24.91
N ASP A 134 -1.02 -32.84 -23.64
CA ASP A 134 0.07 -33.75 -23.26
C ASP A 134 -0.38 -35.13 -22.73
N THR A 135 -1.62 -35.29 -22.22
CA THR A 135 -2.08 -36.58 -21.67
C THR A 135 -3.58 -36.80 -21.89
N GLY A 136 -3.96 -37.96 -22.41
CA GLY A 136 -5.36 -38.38 -22.52
C GLY A 136 -5.79 -39.20 -21.31
N MET A 137 -6.55 -38.65 -20.39
CA MET A 137 -7.12 -39.40 -19.25
C MET A 137 -8.41 -40.08 -19.61
N VAL A 138 -8.60 -41.29 -19.10
CA VAL A 138 -9.83 -42.08 -19.36
C VAL A 138 -10.50 -42.42 -18.04
N PHE A 139 -11.75 -41.96 -17.89
CA PHE A 139 -12.61 -42.33 -16.76
C PHE A 139 -13.62 -43.38 -17.21
N LEU A 140 -13.74 -44.44 -16.42
CA LEU A 140 -14.73 -45.46 -16.60
C LEU A 140 -15.76 -45.39 -15.46
N LEU A 141 -17.03 -45.12 -15.81
CA LEU A 141 -18.10 -44.92 -14.84
C LEU A 141 -19.06 -46.11 -14.86
N SER A 142 -19.47 -46.55 -13.69
CA SER A 142 -20.50 -47.55 -13.49
C SER A 142 -21.76 -46.92 -12.89
N ARG A 143 -22.93 -47.48 -13.27
CA ARG A 143 -24.22 -46.99 -12.76
C ARG A 143 -24.34 -47.21 -11.25
N ALA A 144 -24.70 -46.17 -10.49
CA ALA A 144 -25.00 -46.29 -9.09
C ALA A 144 -26.51 -46.45 -8.88
N GLU A 145 -26.90 -47.32 -7.93
CA GLU A 145 -28.30 -47.57 -7.59
C GLU A 145 -28.92 -46.48 -6.73
N THR A 146 -28.08 -45.73 -5.99
CA THR A 146 -28.49 -44.65 -5.08
C THR A 146 -27.74 -43.37 -5.45
N ARG A 147 -28.29 -42.23 -5.07
CA ARG A 147 -27.66 -40.93 -5.21
C ARG A 147 -26.35 -40.90 -4.44
N PRO A 148 -25.21 -40.65 -5.09
CA PRO A 148 -23.92 -40.50 -4.41
C PRO A 148 -23.88 -39.30 -3.48
N ALA A 149 -23.28 -39.46 -2.30
CA ALA A 149 -23.21 -38.43 -1.28
C ALA A 149 -22.46 -37.15 -1.73
N VAL A 150 -21.54 -37.27 -2.67
CA VAL A 150 -20.79 -36.14 -3.27
C VAL A 150 -21.70 -35.13 -3.98
N LEU A 151 -22.88 -35.55 -4.47
CA LEU A 151 -23.88 -34.66 -5.08
C LEU A 151 -24.76 -33.92 -4.04
N ASP A 152 -24.67 -34.28 -2.76
CA ASP A 152 -25.37 -33.64 -1.66
C ASP A 152 -24.43 -32.69 -0.88
N LEU A 153 -23.16 -32.67 -1.24
CA LEU A 153 -22.27 -31.61 -0.75
C LEU A 153 -22.89 -30.27 -1.16
N PRO A 154 -23.06 -29.31 -0.22
CA PRO A 154 -23.42 -27.97 -0.65
C PRO A 154 -22.44 -27.63 -1.76
N ALA A 155 -22.96 -27.11 -2.89
CA ALA A 155 -22.08 -26.43 -3.84
C ALA A 155 -21.16 -25.60 -2.97
N GLN A 156 -19.85 -25.92 -3.01
CA GLN A 156 -18.92 -25.14 -2.15
C GLN A 156 -19.36 -23.70 -2.41
N GLU A 157 -19.84 -23.01 -1.35
CA GLU A 157 -20.02 -21.58 -1.45
C GLU A 157 -18.72 -21.17 -2.11
N GLN A 158 -18.81 -20.67 -3.36
CA GLN A 158 -17.64 -20.25 -4.11
C GLN A 158 -16.85 -19.45 -3.10
N ALA A 159 -15.78 -20.03 -2.61
CA ALA A 159 -15.02 -19.44 -1.51
C ALA A 159 -14.74 -18.06 -2.06
N GLN A 160 -15.31 -17.05 -1.44
CA GLN A 160 -15.35 -15.70 -1.99
C GLN A 160 -13.91 -15.39 -2.30
N ALA A 161 -13.55 -15.31 -3.59
CA ALA A 161 -12.17 -15.29 -4.03
C ALA A 161 -11.43 -14.28 -3.16
N VAL A 162 -10.37 -14.72 -2.50
CA VAL A 162 -9.65 -13.86 -1.56
C VAL A 162 -9.08 -12.71 -2.38
N PRO A 163 -9.44 -11.44 -2.11
CA PRO A 163 -8.98 -10.32 -2.93
C PRO A 163 -7.46 -10.33 -3.06
N LEU A 164 -6.90 -10.18 -4.26
CA LEU A 164 -5.45 -10.20 -4.49
C LEU A 164 -4.70 -9.08 -3.74
N PRO A 165 -5.19 -7.81 -3.70
CA PRO A 165 -4.51 -6.76 -2.96
C PRO A 165 -4.33 -7.10 -1.47
N GLY A 166 -3.15 -6.80 -0.93
CA GLY A 166 -2.77 -7.06 0.45
C GLY A 166 -1.36 -7.61 0.58
N PHE A 167 -1.08 -8.27 1.70
CA PHE A 167 0.22 -8.86 1.97
C PHE A 167 0.21 -10.36 1.68
N TRP A 168 1.30 -10.84 1.13
CA TRP A 168 1.58 -12.24 0.88
C TRP A 168 2.94 -12.59 1.48
N VAL A 169 3.06 -13.76 2.09
CA VAL A 169 4.28 -14.19 2.78
C VAL A 169 4.62 -15.62 2.42
N CYS A 170 5.88 -15.91 2.19
CA CYS A 170 6.39 -17.24 1.93
C CYS A 170 6.08 -18.17 3.11
N THR A 171 5.43 -19.27 2.83
CA THR A 171 5.10 -20.35 3.78
C THR A 171 5.73 -21.68 3.41
N GLY A 172 6.22 -21.80 2.17
CA GLY A 172 6.89 -22.99 1.66
C GLY A 172 7.91 -22.66 0.58
N LEU A 173 8.98 -23.46 0.49
CA LEU A 173 10.01 -23.36 -0.54
C LEU A 173 10.49 -24.76 -0.93
N ASP A 174 10.36 -25.13 -2.21
CA ASP A 174 11.00 -26.30 -2.84
C ASP A 174 12.24 -25.84 -3.61
N MET A 175 13.39 -26.41 -3.32
CA MET A 175 14.68 -26.12 -3.98
C MET A 175 14.88 -26.96 -5.26
N GLY A 176 13.82 -27.51 -5.82
CA GLY A 176 13.84 -28.32 -7.05
C GLY A 176 14.11 -29.81 -6.80
N ASP A 177 14.16 -30.25 -5.56
CA ASP A 177 14.29 -31.66 -5.19
C ASP A 177 12.94 -32.34 -4.86
N GLY A 178 11.86 -31.55 -4.84
CA GLY A 178 10.49 -31.96 -4.56
C GLY A 178 10.22 -32.11 -3.05
N GLU A 179 11.09 -31.60 -2.17
CA GLU A 179 10.84 -31.51 -0.74
C GLU A 179 10.57 -30.06 -0.36
N VAL A 180 9.33 -29.76 0.03
CA VAL A 180 8.93 -28.41 0.46
C VAL A 180 9.44 -28.16 1.88
N MET A 181 10.27 -27.15 2.03
CA MET A 181 10.68 -26.62 3.33
C MET A 181 9.56 -25.73 3.87
N ASP A 182 9.13 -25.96 5.10
CA ASP A 182 8.27 -25.02 5.83
C ASP A 182 9.08 -23.83 6.41
N ALA A 183 8.40 -22.89 7.06
CA ALA A 183 9.03 -21.68 7.59
C ALA A 183 10.17 -21.98 8.60
N GLU A 184 10.07 -23.08 9.38
CA GLU A 184 11.10 -23.47 10.33
C GLU A 184 12.33 -24.05 9.61
N ALA A 185 12.13 -24.87 8.58
CA ALA A 185 13.19 -25.42 7.74
C ALA A 185 13.88 -24.31 6.92
N ILE A 186 13.12 -23.35 6.37
CA ILE A 186 13.65 -22.17 5.68
C ILE A 186 14.57 -21.38 6.63
N ARG A 187 14.10 -21.07 7.84
CA ARG A 187 14.91 -20.36 8.85
C ARG A 187 16.18 -21.12 9.22
N ALA A 188 16.09 -22.42 9.38
CA ALA A 188 17.25 -23.25 9.70
C ALA A 188 18.29 -23.29 8.57
N PHE A 189 17.85 -23.31 7.33
CA PHE A 189 18.70 -23.43 6.14
C PHE A 189 19.34 -22.08 5.75
N PHE A 190 18.53 -21.01 5.63
CA PHE A 190 18.99 -19.69 5.19
C PHE A 190 19.45 -18.78 6.33
N GLN A 191 19.20 -19.13 7.58
CA GLN A 191 19.42 -18.30 8.78
C GLN A 191 18.65 -16.95 8.72
N THR A 192 17.52 -16.95 8.03
CA THR A 192 16.60 -15.82 7.90
C THR A 192 15.16 -16.31 7.93
N ASP A 193 14.23 -15.44 8.29
CA ASP A 193 12.81 -15.77 8.35
C ASP A 193 12.21 -15.94 6.95
N ALA A 194 11.19 -16.76 6.81
CA ALA A 194 10.55 -17.06 5.53
C ALA A 194 9.96 -15.80 4.88
N ASP A 195 9.44 -14.84 5.67
CA ASP A 195 8.95 -13.56 5.19
C ASP A 195 10.05 -12.67 4.59
N SER A 196 11.30 -12.81 5.05
CA SER A 196 12.46 -12.14 4.47
C SER A 196 12.99 -12.85 3.23
N VAL A 197 12.68 -14.14 3.05
CA VAL A 197 13.01 -14.87 1.82
C VAL A 197 12.10 -14.39 0.68
N MET A 198 10.78 -14.35 0.91
CA MET A 198 9.84 -13.78 -0.06
C MET A 198 8.62 -13.21 0.67
N SER A 199 8.30 -11.96 0.40
CA SER A 199 7.03 -11.32 0.76
C SER A 199 6.61 -10.33 -0.29
N LEU A 200 5.30 -10.17 -0.45
CA LEU A 200 4.71 -9.22 -1.39
C LEU A 200 3.75 -8.27 -0.67
N ARG A 201 3.67 -7.07 -1.18
CA ARG A 201 2.58 -6.15 -0.95
C ARG A 201 1.97 -5.78 -2.30
N LEU A 202 0.75 -6.21 -2.57
CA LEU A 202 -0.03 -5.82 -3.73
C LEU A 202 -1.02 -4.73 -3.31
N ARG A 203 -1.04 -3.61 -4.02
CA ARG A 203 -1.91 -2.47 -3.73
C ARG A 203 -3.06 -2.39 -4.72
N GLU A 204 -4.19 -1.84 -4.29
CA GLU A 204 -5.37 -1.63 -5.15
C GLU A 204 -5.10 -0.71 -6.35
N ASP A 205 -4.08 0.14 -6.29
CA ASP A 205 -3.68 1.05 -7.36
C ASP A 205 -2.71 0.43 -8.39
N GLY A 206 -2.48 -0.89 -8.33
CA GLY A 206 -1.62 -1.64 -9.25
C GLY A 206 -0.12 -1.57 -8.91
N ARG A 207 0.27 -0.92 -7.80
CA ARG A 207 1.66 -0.96 -7.33
C ARG A 207 1.94 -2.25 -6.56
N ALA A 208 3.18 -2.74 -6.67
CA ALA A 208 3.67 -3.89 -5.92
C ALA A 208 5.00 -3.57 -5.24
N TYR A 209 5.25 -4.24 -4.12
CA TYR A 209 6.55 -4.26 -3.46
C TYR A 209 6.90 -5.71 -3.17
N VAL A 210 8.11 -6.09 -3.54
CA VAL A 210 8.62 -7.45 -3.39
C VAL A 210 9.80 -7.43 -2.44
N ILE A 211 9.72 -8.15 -1.35
CA ILE A 211 10.88 -8.52 -0.55
C ILE A 211 11.41 -9.84 -1.10
N TYR A 212 12.68 -9.86 -1.49
CA TYR A 212 13.36 -11.07 -1.93
C TYR A 212 14.74 -11.12 -1.28
N PHE A 213 14.97 -12.14 -0.44
CA PHE A 213 16.16 -12.28 0.41
C PHE A 213 16.55 -10.98 1.14
N GLY A 214 15.55 -10.31 1.73
CA GLY A 214 15.72 -9.09 2.53
C GLY A 214 15.86 -7.79 1.71
N ALA A 215 16.00 -7.86 0.40
CA ALA A 215 15.98 -6.68 -0.47
C ALA A 215 14.53 -6.33 -0.87
N CYS A 216 14.16 -5.06 -0.74
CA CYS A 216 12.85 -4.57 -1.19
C CYS A 216 12.97 -3.92 -2.55
N THR A 217 12.15 -4.35 -3.49
CA THR A 217 12.05 -3.77 -4.83
C THR A 217 10.61 -3.34 -5.11
N ALA A 218 10.44 -2.14 -5.63
CA ALA A 218 9.15 -1.65 -6.09
C ALA A 218 8.87 -2.07 -7.54
N GLY A 219 7.58 -2.19 -7.86
CA GLY A 219 7.12 -2.56 -9.19
C GLY A 219 5.62 -2.33 -9.34
N THR A 220 5.06 -2.94 -10.36
CA THR A 220 3.61 -2.94 -10.61
C THR A 220 3.10 -4.38 -10.67
N TRP A 221 1.79 -4.55 -10.51
CA TRP A 221 1.16 -5.85 -10.66
C TRP A 221 -0.15 -5.73 -11.44
N GLU A 222 -0.53 -6.82 -12.08
CA GLU A 222 -1.80 -6.96 -12.78
C GLU A 222 -2.34 -8.40 -12.62
N GLU A 223 -3.65 -8.54 -12.74
CA GLU A 223 -4.28 -9.87 -12.76
C GLU A 223 -3.98 -10.55 -14.09
N SER A 224 -3.69 -11.86 -14.04
CA SER A 224 -3.47 -12.72 -15.20
C SER A 224 -4.50 -13.85 -15.25
N ASP A 225 -4.51 -14.62 -16.35
CA ASP A 225 -5.44 -15.74 -16.52
C ASP A 225 -5.29 -16.84 -15.45
N THR A 226 -4.13 -16.93 -14.82
CA THR A 226 -3.79 -17.97 -13.82
C THR A 226 -3.58 -17.45 -12.41
N GLY A 227 -3.65 -16.12 -12.22
CA GLY A 227 -3.39 -15.50 -10.92
C GLY A 227 -3.01 -14.03 -11.08
N PHE A 228 -1.74 -13.70 -10.88
CA PHE A 228 -1.24 -12.34 -11.03
C PHE A 228 0.24 -12.28 -11.42
N ASP A 229 0.58 -11.25 -12.16
CA ASP A 229 1.96 -10.96 -12.57
C ASP A 229 2.48 -9.73 -11.82
N VAL A 230 3.72 -9.81 -11.35
CA VAL A 230 4.43 -8.70 -10.70
C VAL A 230 5.64 -8.32 -11.54
N HIS A 231 5.68 -7.06 -12.00
CA HIS A 231 6.75 -6.51 -12.83
C HIS A 231 7.66 -5.66 -11.96
N ILE A 232 8.94 -6.02 -11.84
CA ILE A 232 9.95 -5.31 -11.06
C ILE A 232 11.13 -4.87 -11.94
N GLY A 233 11.78 -3.76 -11.62
CA GLY A 233 12.99 -3.31 -12.32
C GLY A 233 12.78 -2.46 -13.59
N GLY A 234 11.58 -1.90 -13.82
CA GLY A 234 11.30 -0.97 -14.93
C GLY A 234 11.23 -1.61 -16.32
N GLU A 235 11.60 -0.87 -17.40
CA GLU A 235 11.42 -1.32 -18.79
C GLU A 235 12.25 -2.57 -19.17
N ASP A 236 13.41 -2.78 -18.53
CA ASP A 236 14.25 -3.98 -18.71
C ASP A 236 14.06 -4.98 -17.54
N GLY A 237 12.96 -4.85 -16.80
CA GLY A 237 12.71 -5.56 -15.57
C GLY A 237 12.29 -7.02 -15.75
N GLU A 238 12.14 -7.68 -14.63
CA GLU A 238 11.74 -9.08 -14.51
C GLU A 238 10.22 -9.15 -14.21
N THR A 239 9.55 -10.17 -14.76
CA THR A 239 8.17 -10.50 -14.43
C THR A 239 8.14 -11.76 -13.59
N LEU A 240 7.51 -11.66 -12.42
CA LEU A 240 7.23 -12.78 -11.54
C LEU A 240 5.76 -13.17 -11.71
N SER A 241 5.51 -14.36 -12.25
CA SER A 241 4.14 -14.85 -12.52
C SER A 241 3.71 -15.79 -11.42
N PHE A 242 2.66 -15.41 -10.69
CA PHE A 242 2.11 -16.15 -9.56
C PHE A 242 0.84 -16.90 -9.99
N TYR A 243 0.77 -18.16 -9.63
CA TYR A 243 -0.43 -18.96 -9.75
C TYR A 243 -1.26 -18.80 -8.46
N ASP A 244 -2.46 -18.21 -8.56
CA ASP A 244 -3.37 -18.02 -7.42
C ASP A 244 -4.36 -19.20 -7.33
N TRP A 245 -4.40 -19.86 -6.17
CA TRP A 245 -5.31 -20.97 -5.90
C TRP A 245 -6.73 -20.52 -5.51
N GLY A 246 -6.95 -19.20 -5.33
CA GLY A 246 -8.24 -18.62 -4.95
C GLY A 246 -8.61 -18.79 -3.47
N ASP A 247 -7.84 -19.54 -2.72
CA ASP A 247 -8.03 -19.81 -1.29
C ASP A 247 -7.16 -18.93 -0.37
N GLY A 248 -6.41 -17.99 -0.96
CA GLY A 248 -5.43 -17.14 -0.27
C GLY A 248 -4.03 -17.74 -0.25
N THR A 249 -3.77 -18.73 -1.09
CA THR A 249 -2.42 -19.23 -1.38
C THR A 249 -2.06 -18.98 -2.83
N ALA A 250 -0.77 -18.77 -3.10
CA ALA A 250 -0.23 -18.59 -4.45
C ALA A 250 1.15 -19.23 -4.55
N ASP A 251 1.47 -19.76 -5.73
CA ASP A 251 2.77 -20.33 -6.02
C ASP A 251 3.52 -19.52 -7.08
N LEU A 252 4.83 -19.38 -6.90
CA LEU A 252 5.77 -18.80 -7.85
C LEU A 252 6.84 -19.84 -8.19
N SER A 253 6.94 -20.20 -9.46
CA SER A 253 8.05 -21.01 -9.98
C SER A 253 9.10 -20.11 -10.62
N VAL A 254 10.34 -20.19 -10.14
CA VAL A 254 11.48 -19.49 -10.71
C VAL A 254 12.45 -20.54 -11.28
N GLU A 255 12.65 -20.50 -12.58
CA GLU A 255 13.59 -21.40 -13.28
C GLU A 255 14.78 -20.58 -13.80
N ASP A 256 15.98 -20.97 -13.41
CA ASP A 256 17.21 -20.52 -14.03
C ASP A 256 17.97 -21.70 -14.68
N GLU A 257 19.07 -21.42 -15.37
CA GLU A 257 19.85 -22.47 -16.08
C GLU A 257 20.34 -23.61 -15.16
N ASN A 258 20.34 -23.44 -13.84
CA ASN A 258 20.97 -24.34 -12.87
C ASN A 258 20.04 -24.82 -11.74
N ALA A 259 18.92 -24.14 -11.50
CA ALA A 259 18.00 -24.46 -10.41
C ALA A 259 16.56 -24.06 -10.73
N ALA A 260 15.62 -24.83 -10.26
CA ALA A 260 14.20 -24.47 -10.23
C ALA A 260 13.79 -24.32 -8.77
N PHE A 261 13.20 -23.18 -8.42
CA PHE A 261 12.67 -22.90 -7.09
C PHE A 261 11.16 -22.75 -7.19
N GLU A 262 10.44 -23.28 -6.23
CA GLU A 262 9.00 -23.07 -6.13
C GLU A 262 8.67 -22.50 -4.76
N PHE A 263 8.15 -21.27 -4.74
CA PHE A 263 7.73 -20.58 -3.53
C PHE A 263 6.23 -20.75 -3.37
N THR A 264 5.78 -21.19 -2.22
CA THR A 264 4.38 -21.13 -1.81
C THR A 264 4.18 -19.95 -0.89
N LEU A 265 3.28 -19.05 -1.27
CA LEU A 265 2.92 -17.88 -0.49
C LEU A 265 1.51 -18.03 0.09
N SER A 266 1.29 -17.46 1.24
CA SER A 266 -0.05 -17.34 1.83
C SER A 266 -0.36 -15.88 2.13
N LYS A 267 -1.62 -15.51 2.00
CA LYS A 267 -2.08 -14.17 2.33
C LYS A 267 -1.95 -13.90 3.81
N ALA A 268 -1.39 -12.73 4.16
CA ALA A 268 -1.21 -12.30 5.54
C ALA A 268 -2.21 -11.19 5.89
N GLU A 269 -2.79 -11.24 7.09
CA GLU A 269 -3.70 -10.21 7.60
C GLU A 269 -2.99 -8.91 7.98
N THR A 270 -1.70 -9.01 8.30
CA THR A 270 -0.86 -7.87 8.72
C THR A 270 0.42 -7.83 7.91
N ALA A 271 1.07 -6.66 7.90
CA ALA A 271 2.36 -6.50 7.24
C ALA A 271 3.40 -7.49 7.80
N PRO A 272 4.07 -8.29 6.94
CA PRO A 272 5.20 -9.13 7.34
C PRO A 272 6.34 -8.30 7.94
N GLN A 273 7.07 -8.88 8.92
CA GLN A 273 8.16 -8.17 9.61
C GLN A 273 9.31 -7.79 8.66
N ALA A 274 9.48 -8.50 7.56
CA ALA A 274 10.46 -8.15 6.53
C ALA A 274 10.31 -6.70 6.02
N PHE A 275 9.08 -6.18 5.96
CA PHE A 275 8.82 -4.78 5.58
C PHE A 275 9.27 -3.76 6.63
N ASN A 276 9.62 -4.17 7.86
CA ASN A 276 10.18 -3.26 8.85
C ASN A 276 11.56 -2.68 8.42
N ALA A 277 12.27 -3.37 7.54
CA ALA A 277 13.51 -2.87 6.94
C ALA A 277 13.27 -1.94 5.73
N ALA A 278 12.04 -1.86 5.24
CA ALA A 278 11.65 -1.04 4.09
C ALA A 278 10.28 -0.36 4.32
N PRO A 279 10.14 0.45 5.37
CA PRO A 279 8.84 1.04 5.75
C PRO A 279 8.25 1.95 4.67
N LEU A 280 9.05 2.57 3.80
CA LEU A 280 8.53 3.35 2.67
C LEU A 280 7.62 2.51 1.74
N ALA A 281 7.87 1.21 1.62
CA ALA A 281 7.01 0.30 0.88
C ALA A 281 5.61 0.14 1.52
N LEU A 282 5.47 0.47 2.80
CA LEU A 282 4.21 0.43 3.54
C LEU A 282 3.49 1.79 3.56
N LEU A 283 4.17 2.87 3.17
CA LEU A 283 3.62 4.22 3.24
C LEU A 283 2.58 4.47 2.15
N ASP A 284 1.32 4.68 2.54
CA ASP A 284 0.21 4.97 1.62
C ASP A 284 -0.07 6.47 1.47
N VAL A 285 0.53 7.28 2.32
CA VAL A 285 0.26 8.71 2.36
C VAL A 285 0.92 9.42 1.18
N ARG A 286 0.16 10.28 0.50
CA ARG A 286 0.63 11.17 -0.57
C ARG A 286 0.09 12.57 -0.29
N PHE A 287 0.96 13.56 -0.32
CA PHE A 287 0.57 14.93 -0.04
C PHE A 287 0.15 15.67 -1.31
N THR A 288 -1.01 16.32 -1.25
CA THR A 288 -1.40 17.32 -2.25
C THR A 288 -0.47 18.53 -2.17
N PRO A 289 -0.42 19.39 -3.19
CA PRO A 289 0.33 20.64 -3.12
C PRO A 289 -0.04 21.52 -1.91
N GLU A 290 -1.30 21.48 -1.47
CA GLU A 290 -1.77 22.21 -0.28
C GLU A 290 -1.17 21.63 1.00
N GLN A 291 -1.17 20.29 1.14
CA GLN A 291 -0.56 19.61 2.29
C GLN A 291 0.97 19.81 2.30
N ALA A 292 1.62 19.79 1.13
CA ALA A 292 3.05 20.08 1.00
C ALA A 292 3.38 21.50 1.47
N ARG A 293 2.54 22.47 1.13
CA ARG A 293 2.65 23.85 1.59
C ARG A 293 2.45 23.97 3.09
N ASP A 294 1.48 23.26 3.66
CA ASP A 294 1.23 23.25 5.11
C ASP A 294 2.41 22.62 5.87
N MET A 295 2.99 21.55 5.32
CA MET A 295 4.22 20.95 5.84
C MET A 295 5.41 21.93 5.74
N SER A 296 5.56 22.64 4.63
CA SER A 296 6.58 23.68 4.45
C SER A 296 6.41 24.81 5.48
N ASN A 297 5.19 25.29 5.71
CA ASN A 297 4.89 26.26 6.75
C ASN A 297 5.27 25.73 8.15
N PHE A 298 4.91 24.48 8.43
CA PHE A 298 5.25 23.81 9.69
C PHE A 298 6.77 23.74 9.91
N MET A 299 7.53 23.30 8.91
CA MET A 299 8.99 23.24 8.97
C MET A 299 9.62 24.64 9.13
N GLY A 300 8.94 25.69 8.64
CA GLY A 300 9.25 27.10 8.86
C GLY A 300 8.73 27.66 10.18
N LEU A 301 8.50 26.81 11.20
CA LEU A 301 7.97 27.15 12.53
C LEU A 301 6.46 27.43 12.57
N GLY A 302 5.68 27.07 11.55
CA GLY A 302 4.22 27.21 11.55
C GLY A 302 3.75 28.64 11.86
N ARG A 303 4.22 29.63 11.09
CA ARG A 303 4.04 31.05 11.37
C ARG A 303 2.64 31.57 11.09
N TYR A 304 1.81 30.81 10.39
CA TYR A 304 0.43 31.19 10.10
C TYR A 304 -0.50 29.97 10.10
N ALA A 305 -1.79 30.25 10.23
CA ALA A 305 -2.88 29.33 9.96
C ALA A 305 -4.03 30.06 9.28
N ILE A 306 -4.71 29.42 8.33
CA ILE A 306 -5.88 29.95 7.65
C ILE A 306 -7.08 29.07 7.94
N LEU A 307 -8.16 29.68 8.41
CA LEU A 307 -9.42 28.99 8.66
C LEU A 307 -10.61 29.96 8.52
N ASP A 308 -11.67 29.53 7.86
CA ASP A 308 -12.95 30.23 7.76
C ASP A 308 -12.81 31.70 7.32
N GLY A 309 -11.98 31.94 6.30
CA GLY A 309 -11.74 33.30 5.78
C GLY A 309 -10.98 34.20 6.75
N LYS A 310 -10.18 33.63 7.63
CA LYS A 310 -9.30 34.33 8.55
C LYS A 310 -7.87 33.84 8.42
N LEU A 311 -6.93 34.78 8.45
CA LEU A 311 -5.50 34.52 8.56
C LEU A 311 -5.07 34.81 10.01
N TYR A 312 -4.56 33.82 10.68
CA TYR A 312 -3.89 33.92 11.97
C TYR A 312 -2.38 33.88 11.74
N ALA A 313 -1.65 34.84 12.28
CA ALA A 313 -0.23 34.94 11.99
C ALA A 313 0.59 35.49 13.17
N TYR A 314 1.87 35.21 13.09
CA TYR A 314 2.86 35.84 13.95
C TYR A 314 3.19 37.24 13.44
N TYR A 315 3.26 38.22 14.36
CA TYR A 315 3.76 39.54 14.09
C TYR A 315 4.93 39.88 15.01
N SER A 316 5.97 40.52 14.47
CA SER A 316 7.09 41.03 15.24
C SER A 316 7.63 42.31 14.62
N ASN A 317 7.99 43.31 15.45
CA ASN A 317 8.64 44.53 15.00
C ASN A 317 10.12 44.62 15.36
N ARG A 318 10.81 43.51 15.61
CA ARG A 318 12.21 43.39 16.04
C ARG A 318 12.56 44.11 17.38
N LYS A 319 11.61 44.81 18.00
CA LYS A 319 11.83 45.61 19.21
C LYS A 319 11.15 45.04 20.45
N SER A 320 10.90 43.76 20.50
CA SER A 320 10.15 43.11 21.59
C SER A 320 8.62 43.12 21.47
N ASP A 321 8.04 43.67 20.40
CA ASP A 321 6.60 43.61 20.21
C ASP A 321 6.27 42.35 19.37
N ARG A 322 5.96 41.28 20.06
CA ARG A 322 5.61 39.99 19.50
C ARG A 322 4.15 39.70 19.77
N ARG A 323 3.40 39.32 18.76
CA ARG A 323 1.95 39.18 18.87
C ARG A 323 1.44 38.02 18.02
N LEU A 324 0.39 37.41 18.51
CA LEU A 324 -0.53 36.63 17.69
C LEU A 324 -1.61 37.57 17.16
N ILE A 325 -1.78 37.62 15.86
CA ILE A 325 -2.70 38.52 15.18
C ILE A 325 -3.68 37.74 14.32
N CYS A 326 -4.81 38.36 13.96
CA CYS A 326 -5.80 37.83 13.05
C CYS A 326 -6.25 38.91 12.07
N TYR A 327 -6.40 38.53 10.81
CA TYR A 327 -7.06 39.32 9.76
C TYR A 327 -8.28 38.57 9.22
N ASP A 328 -9.26 39.29 8.70
CA ASP A 328 -10.21 38.74 7.77
C ASP A 328 -9.49 38.61 6.42
N TYR A 329 -9.49 37.41 5.83
CA TYR A 329 -8.72 37.05 4.66
C TYR A 329 -9.65 36.62 3.53
N ASP A 330 -9.61 37.33 2.39
CA ASP A 330 -10.35 36.99 1.20
C ASP A 330 -9.37 36.87 0.01
N PRO A 331 -9.00 35.66 -0.41
CA PRO A 331 -8.06 35.44 -1.51
C PRO A 331 -8.57 35.92 -2.87
N ALA A 332 -9.90 36.13 -3.03
CA ALA A 332 -10.48 36.62 -4.27
C ALA A 332 -10.31 38.13 -4.46
N GLN A 333 -9.89 38.85 -3.42
CA GLN A 333 -9.63 40.29 -3.52
C GLN A 333 -8.24 40.57 -4.10
N PRO A 334 -8.04 41.77 -4.71
CA PRO A 334 -6.70 42.23 -5.03
C PRO A 334 -5.76 42.19 -3.83
N LYS A 335 -4.46 41.97 -4.06
CA LYS A 335 -3.43 41.78 -3.06
C LYS A 335 -3.49 42.82 -1.93
N GLU A 336 -3.66 44.10 -2.25
CA GLU A 336 -3.66 45.24 -1.33
C GLU A 336 -4.90 45.32 -0.44
N SER A 337 -5.97 44.58 -0.76
CA SER A 337 -7.25 44.58 -0.03
C SER A 337 -7.65 43.22 0.52
N ARG A 338 -6.82 42.22 0.34
CA ARG A 338 -7.07 40.82 0.72
C ARG A 338 -7.12 40.63 2.24
N LEU A 339 -6.35 41.41 2.99
CA LEU A 339 -6.30 41.41 4.45
C LEU A 339 -7.01 42.66 4.98
N THR A 340 -8.04 42.44 5.79
CA THR A 340 -8.80 43.50 6.46
C THR A 340 -9.08 43.14 7.93
N GLY A 341 -9.62 44.04 8.70
CA GLY A 341 -10.12 43.72 10.04
C GLY A 341 -9.05 43.27 11.04
N TYR A 342 -7.86 43.88 11.01
CA TYR A 342 -6.78 43.56 11.97
C TYR A 342 -7.26 43.45 13.41
N ARG A 343 -6.86 42.39 14.10
CA ARG A 343 -7.10 42.13 15.52
C ARG A 343 -5.84 41.55 16.16
N LYS A 344 -5.51 42.03 17.36
CA LYS A 344 -4.53 41.38 18.20
C LYS A 344 -5.25 40.35 19.07
N LEU A 345 -4.77 39.13 19.07
CA LEU A 345 -5.32 38.04 19.87
C LEU A 345 -4.53 37.79 21.16
N ASP A 346 -3.21 37.80 21.07
CA ASP A 346 -2.30 37.57 22.20
C ASP A 346 -1.02 38.38 22.05
N GLU A 347 -0.29 38.56 23.14
CA GLU A 347 1.00 39.26 23.21
C GLU A 347 1.94 38.65 24.25
N GLY A 348 3.24 38.96 24.15
CA GLY A 348 4.23 38.58 25.15
C GLY A 348 4.99 37.27 24.85
N GLY A 349 4.82 36.67 23.68
CA GLY A 349 5.58 35.53 23.22
C GLY A 349 5.64 35.47 21.70
N THR A 350 6.55 34.66 21.18
CA THR A 350 6.60 34.33 19.75
C THR A 350 5.72 33.11 19.51
N PRO A 351 4.54 33.22 18.87
CA PRO A 351 3.73 32.06 18.51
C PRO A 351 4.40 31.29 17.39
N CYS A 352 4.50 29.99 17.60
CA CYS A 352 5.05 29.02 16.63
C CYS A 352 4.07 27.86 16.47
N TYR A 353 4.14 27.15 15.35
CA TYR A 353 3.34 25.96 15.07
C TYR A 353 1.84 26.20 15.24
N LEU A 354 1.34 27.27 14.59
CA LEU A 354 -0.07 27.64 14.66
C LEU A 354 -0.92 26.55 14.00
N GLN A 355 -1.87 26.02 14.78
CA GLN A 355 -2.81 24.99 14.34
C GLN A 355 -4.23 25.36 14.76
N THR A 356 -5.24 24.87 14.05
CA THR A 356 -6.64 25.13 14.37
C THR A 356 -7.39 23.83 14.57
N ALA A 357 -8.16 23.72 15.64
CA ALA A 357 -9.07 22.59 15.88
C ALA A 357 -10.23 23.02 16.80
N ASN A 358 -11.41 22.47 16.56
CA ASN A 358 -12.60 22.60 17.41
C ASN A 358 -12.92 24.05 17.83
N GLY A 359 -12.70 25.05 16.96
CA GLY A 359 -12.97 26.46 17.24
C GLY A 359 -11.92 27.17 18.08
N TYR A 360 -10.78 26.55 18.28
CA TYR A 360 -9.64 27.11 18.98
C TYR A 360 -8.40 27.19 18.07
N LEU A 361 -7.51 28.10 18.44
CA LEU A 361 -6.16 28.22 17.91
C LEU A 361 -5.18 27.63 18.93
N TYR A 362 -4.34 26.71 18.49
CA TYR A 362 -3.29 26.07 19.28
C TYR A 362 -1.93 26.55 18.77
N TYR A 363 -1.01 26.78 19.67
CA TYR A 363 0.32 27.27 19.32
C TYR A 363 1.31 27.06 20.46
N ILE A 364 2.58 27.02 20.12
CA ILE A 364 3.65 27.13 21.10
C ILE A 364 3.99 28.60 21.28
N SER A 365 3.91 29.08 22.52
CA SER A 365 4.29 30.43 22.89
C SER A 365 5.73 30.45 23.38
N TRP A 366 6.63 31.00 22.59
CA TRP A 366 8.06 31.10 22.92
C TRP A 366 8.35 32.45 23.58
N SER A 367 8.64 32.40 24.87
CA SER A 367 8.91 33.59 25.71
C SER A 367 10.33 34.12 25.55
N ASP A 368 10.56 35.35 26.01
CA ASP A 368 11.90 35.99 26.05
C ASP A 368 12.91 35.23 26.92
N ASN A 369 12.46 34.45 27.88
CA ASN A 369 13.29 33.60 28.72
C ASN A 369 13.62 32.24 28.11
N ASN A 370 13.36 32.07 26.81
CA ASN A 370 13.56 30.84 26.06
C ASN A 370 12.71 29.63 26.55
N ILE A 371 11.57 29.92 27.16
CA ILE A 371 10.60 28.90 27.59
C ILE A 371 9.50 28.83 26.52
N LYS A 372 9.27 27.62 26.01
CA LYS A 372 8.22 27.29 25.02
C LYS A 372 7.10 26.57 25.75
N THR A 373 5.89 27.09 25.72
CA THR A 373 4.71 26.50 26.36
C THR A 373 3.60 26.26 25.33
N LEU A 374 2.92 25.15 25.43
CA LEU A 374 1.77 24.85 24.56
C LEU A 374 0.53 25.58 25.07
N CYS A 375 -0.05 26.41 24.22
CA CYS A 375 -1.20 27.23 24.51
C CYS A 375 -2.37 26.95 23.58
N ARG A 376 -3.58 27.15 24.09
CA ARG A 376 -4.83 27.22 23.34
C ARG A 376 -5.51 28.55 23.59
N ILE A 377 -6.12 29.16 22.58
CA ILE A 377 -6.89 30.41 22.68
C ILE A 377 -8.11 30.34 21.75
N GLY A 378 -9.22 30.93 22.15
CA GLY A 378 -10.38 31.08 21.26
C GLY A 378 -10.02 31.87 20.00
N MET A 379 -10.70 31.60 18.89
CA MET A 379 -10.48 32.25 17.60
C MET A 379 -10.70 33.78 17.63
N ASP A 380 -11.36 34.28 18.68
CA ASP A 380 -11.60 35.71 18.94
C ASP A 380 -10.59 36.32 19.94
N GLY A 381 -9.66 35.52 20.42
CA GLY A 381 -8.68 35.92 21.46
C GLY A 381 -9.13 35.67 22.91
N SER A 382 -10.31 35.05 23.11
CA SER A 382 -10.81 34.71 24.45
C SER A 382 -10.22 33.39 24.97
N ASP A 383 -10.42 33.11 26.26
CA ASP A 383 -10.22 31.80 26.89
C ASP A 383 -8.81 31.19 26.71
N LYS A 384 -7.77 32.03 26.72
CA LYS A 384 -6.38 31.55 26.64
C LYS A 384 -6.09 30.59 27.80
N THR A 385 -5.60 29.39 27.45
CA THR A 385 -5.23 28.34 28.40
C THR A 385 -3.85 27.79 28.05
N VAL A 386 -3.00 27.59 29.07
CA VAL A 386 -1.75 26.84 28.92
C VAL A 386 -2.09 25.35 29.09
N LEU A 387 -1.85 24.55 28.07
CA LEU A 387 -2.12 23.12 28.07
C LEU A 387 -0.91 22.30 28.54
N TYR A 388 0.31 22.80 28.24
CA TYR A 388 1.56 22.22 28.72
C TYR A 388 2.52 23.35 29.12
N ASP A 389 2.93 23.37 30.39
CA ASP A 389 3.66 24.47 30.98
C ASP A 389 5.18 24.27 31.02
N LYS A 390 5.65 23.14 30.49
CA LYS A 390 7.07 22.86 30.34
C LYS A 390 7.52 23.15 28.91
N ASN A 391 8.84 23.06 28.68
CA ASN A 391 9.40 23.27 27.35
C ASN A 391 8.90 22.22 26.38
N CYS A 392 8.45 22.64 25.20
CA CYS A 392 7.92 21.75 24.15
C CYS A 392 8.13 22.36 22.77
N ASP A 393 8.09 21.54 21.72
CA ASP A 393 8.28 22.00 20.34
C ASP A 393 7.45 21.16 19.33
N TYR A 394 7.45 21.54 18.07
CA TYR A 394 6.90 20.80 16.92
C TYR A 394 5.43 20.38 17.09
N LEU A 395 4.57 21.30 17.56
CA LEU A 395 3.15 21.05 17.73
C LEU A 395 2.45 20.79 16.39
N GLN A 396 1.77 19.65 16.28
CA GLN A 396 0.90 19.30 15.18
C GLN A 396 -0.42 18.70 15.70
N ILE A 397 -1.53 18.98 15.02
CA ILE A 397 -2.84 18.42 15.33
C ILE A 397 -3.29 17.54 14.15
N CYS A 398 -3.60 16.27 14.44
CA CYS A 398 -4.18 15.34 13.49
C CYS A 398 -5.47 14.77 14.08
N GLY A 399 -6.61 15.17 13.53
CA GLY A 399 -7.92 14.83 14.09
C GLY A 399 -8.11 15.40 15.49
N ASP A 400 -8.40 14.54 16.45
CA ASP A 400 -8.60 14.91 17.86
C ASP A 400 -7.35 14.72 18.74
N THR A 401 -6.18 14.52 18.14
CA THR A 401 -4.92 14.26 18.84
C THR A 401 -3.89 15.34 18.52
N MET A 402 -3.23 15.84 19.56
CA MET A 402 -2.04 16.68 19.45
C MET A 402 -0.79 15.82 19.52
N TYR A 403 0.20 16.16 18.70
CA TYR A 403 1.55 15.62 18.73
C TYR A 403 2.54 16.76 18.94
N PHE A 404 3.51 16.57 19.82
CA PHE A 404 4.57 17.56 20.07
C PHE A 404 5.77 16.86 20.74
N THR A 405 6.92 17.53 20.81
CA THR A 405 8.02 17.05 21.63
C THR A 405 7.94 17.66 23.02
N ASP A 406 8.18 16.84 24.05
CA ASP A 406 8.18 17.25 25.46
C ASP A 406 9.49 17.93 25.86
N GLU A 407 9.67 18.24 27.17
CA GLU A 407 10.87 18.87 27.72
C GLU A 407 12.16 18.07 27.58
N ASN A 408 12.08 16.79 27.23
CA ASN A 408 13.20 15.90 26.95
C ASN A 408 13.40 15.68 25.43
N ASN A 409 12.66 16.40 24.59
CA ASN A 409 12.57 16.22 23.13
C ASN A 409 12.04 14.83 22.70
N HIS A 410 11.26 14.14 23.54
CA HIS A 410 10.59 12.91 23.17
C HIS A 410 9.27 13.22 22.44
N LEU A 411 8.96 12.51 21.37
CA LEU A 411 7.66 12.66 20.72
C LEU A 411 6.55 12.10 21.60
N VAL A 412 5.57 12.95 21.90
CA VAL A 412 4.39 12.58 22.69
C VAL A 412 3.10 12.89 21.96
N SER A 413 2.03 12.19 22.33
CA SER A 413 0.65 12.53 21.97
C SER A 413 -0.13 12.99 23.19
N ALA A 414 -1.16 13.81 22.97
CA ALA A 414 -2.11 14.25 23.98
C ALA A 414 -3.49 14.53 23.36
N ASP A 415 -4.53 14.55 24.18
CA ASP A 415 -5.84 15.05 23.77
C ASP A 415 -5.80 16.57 23.57
N LEU A 416 -6.79 17.13 22.86
CA LEU A 416 -6.89 18.56 22.57
C LEU A 416 -7.06 19.46 23.80
N ASP A 417 -7.30 18.91 24.97
CA ASP A 417 -7.32 19.61 26.25
C ASP A 417 -6.02 19.49 27.05
N GLY A 418 -4.98 18.88 26.47
CA GLY A 418 -3.66 18.70 27.08
C GLY A 418 -3.58 17.56 28.09
N GLN A 419 -4.56 16.65 28.09
CA GLN A 419 -4.58 15.48 28.97
C GLN A 419 -4.09 14.22 28.25
N ASN A 420 -3.95 13.11 29.00
CA ASN A 420 -3.62 11.77 28.48
C ASN A 420 -2.31 11.74 27.67
N ILE A 421 -1.29 12.44 28.17
CA ILE A 421 0.01 12.51 27.51
C ILE A 421 0.65 11.11 27.48
N THR A 422 1.02 10.64 26.29
CA THR A 422 1.65 9.34 26.05
C THR A 422 2.90 9.51 25.21
N THR A 423 4.03 8.97 25.64
CA THR A 423 5.27 8.96 24.86
C THR A 423 5.15 7.94 23.71
N LEU A 424 5.42 8.40 22.50
CA LEU A 424 5.40 7.60 21.28
C LEU A 424 6.82 7.19 20.85
N ILE A 425 7.78 8.11 20.95
CA ILE A 425 9.20 7.87 20.67
C ILE A 425 9.99 8.32 21.90
N ASP A 426 10.62 7.36 22.60
CA ASP A 426 11.35 7.57 23.86
C ASP A 426 12.85 7.75 23.57
N LYS A 427 13.19 8.76 22.77
CA LYS A 427 14.54 9.25 22.45
C LYS A 427 14.47 10.71 22.00
N GLU A 428 15.59 11.43 22.02
CA GLU A 428 15.65 12.83 21.58
C GLU A 428 15.43 12.92 20.06
N VAL A 429 14.33 13.57 19.65
CA VAL A 429 13.93 13.76 18.26
C VAL A 429 13.57 15.22 17.98
N TYR A 430 13.85 15.66 16.76
CA TYR A 430 13.58 17.00 16.29
C TYR A 430 12.85 16.97 14.94
N TYR A 431 12.31 18.09 14.50
CA TYR A 431 11.61 18.22 13.22
C TYR A 431 10.56 17.12 12.98
N THR A 432 9.87 16.74 14.06
CA THR A 432 8.86 15.69 14.02
C THR A 432 7.65 16.12 13.21
N TYR A 433 7.17 15.25 12.32
CA TYR A 433 5.96 15.51 11.54
C TYR A 433 5.11 14.23 11.40
N CYS A 434 3.82 14.34 11.80
CA CYS A 434 2.83 13.27 11.63
C CYS A 434 2.30 13.26 10.20
N LEU A 435 2.47 12.15 9.50
CA LEU A 435 1.94 11.94 8.15
C LEU A 435 0.52 11.35 8.15
N GLY A 436 -0.02 10.96 9.32
CA GLY A 436 -1.26 10.20 9.45
C GLY A 436 -1.01 8.71 9.66
N ASP A 437 -2.04 7.97 10.08
CA ASP A 437 -2.05 6.51 10.22
C ASP A 437 -0.84 5.91 10.97
N GLY A 438 -0.37 6.63 11.99
CA GLY A 438 0.77 6.21 12.81
C GLY A 438 2.16 6.48 12.20
N TRP A 439 2.22 7.12 11.03
CA TRP A 439 3.45 7.50 10.37
C TRP A 439 4.00 8.82 10.85
N PHE A 440 5.31 8.85 11.12
CA PHE A 440 6.06 10.04 11.51
C PHE A 440 7.37 10.15 10.74
N LEU A 441 7.70 11.37 10.33
CA LEU A 441 9.06 11.79 9.97
C LEU A 441 9.68 12.48 11.17
N TYR A 442 10.97 12.27 11.41
CA TYR A 442 11.70 12.92 12.48
C TYR A 442 13.22 12.90 12.22
N GLN A 443 13.93 13.83 12.83
CA GLN A 443 15.37 13.83 12.94
C GLN A 443 15.78 13.08 14.21
N ASP A 444 16.68 12.11 14.10
CA ASP A 444 17.23 11.35 15.22
C ASP A 444 18.53 11.98 15.70
N ASP A 445 18.55 12.54 16.92
CA ASP A 445 19.75 13.17 17.50
C ASP A 445 20.86 12.14 17.73
N ALA A 446 20.51 10.96 18.21
CA ALA A 446 21.46 9.88 18.52
C ALA A 446 22.05 9.23 17.27
N ASP A 447 21.37 9.29 16.11
CA ASP A 447 21.84 8.78 14.83
C ASP A 447 22.40 9.90 13.93
N GLY A 448 23.12 10.85 14.53
CA GLY A 448 23.84 11.91 13.82
C GLY A 448 22.95 12.99 13.22
N GLU A 449 21.77 13.23 13.77
CA GLU A 449 20.77 14.20 13.30
C GLU A 449 20.22 13.82 11.91
N SER A 450 20.19 12.52 11.57
CA SER A 450 19.68 12.00 10.30
C SER A 450 18.15 11.98 10.24
N LEU A 451 17.59 12.03 9.03
CA LEU A 451 16.16 11.92 8.79
C LEU A 451 15.73 10.46 8.88
N HIS A 452 14.68 10.21 9.64
CA HIS A 452 14.03 8.92 9.80
C HIS A 452 12.55 8.98 9.44
N ILE A 453 12.02 7.84 9.00
CA ILE A 453 10.58 7.57 8.91
C ILE A 453 10.24 6.36 9.78
N THR A 454 9.17 6.47 10.56
CA THR A 454 8.70 5.39 11.42
C THR A 454 7.20 5.23 11.33
N ASN A 455 6.72 4.01 11.59
CA ASN A 455 5.31 3.78 11.91
C ASN A 455 5.21 3.14 13.28
N ILE A 456 4.57 3.83 14.21
CA ILE A 456 4.44 3.38 15.60
C ILE A 456 3.53 2.15 15.76
N GLN A 457 2.60 1.91 14.83
CA GLN A 457 1.69 0.75 14.85
C GLN A 457 2.39 -0.50 14.32
N TYR A 458 3.19 -0.38 13.26
CA TYR A 458 3.98 -1.47 12.70
C TYR A 458 5.27 -1.73 13.50
N GLY A 459 5.73 -0.74 14.28
CA GLY A 459 6.99 -0.84 15.01
C GLY A 459 8.23 -0.84 14.10
N CYS A 460 8.12 -0.21 12.93
CA CYS A 460 9.22 -0.08 11.97
C CYS A 460 9.86 1.31 12.04
N ASP A 461 11.14 1.37 11.68
CA ASP A 461 11.91 2.62 11.62
C ASP A 461 12.99 2.49 10.54
N GLN A 462 13.13 3.52 9.70
CA GLN A 462 14.12 3.56 8.62
C GLN A 462 14.80 4.91 8.58
N ARG A 463 16.13 4.88 8.56
CA ARG A 463 16.96 6.04 8.23
C ARG A 463 16.84 6.35 6.73
N LEU A 464 16.62 7.61 6.38
CA LEU A 464 16.44 8.08 5.01
C LEU A 464 17.63 8.91 4.49
N SER A 465 18.36 9.62 5.38
CA SER A 465 19.49 10.47 4.99
C SER A 465 20.82 9.92 5.47
N GLU A 466 21.90 10.23 4.76
CA GLU A 466 23.27 9.90 5.16
C GLU A 466 23.82 10.92 6.17
N ASP A 467 23.52 12.20 5.97
CA ASP A 467 23.96 13.31 6.77
C ASP A 467 22.80 13.97 7.55
N LYS A 468 23.04 15.13 8.15
CA LYS A 468 22.07 15.88 8.96
C LYS A 468 20.95 16.48 8.11
N VAL A 469 19.73 16.41 8.62
CA VAL A 469 18.57 17.00 7.97
C VAL A 469 17.80 17.89 8.94
N TYR A 470 17.55 19.14 8.56
CA TYR A 470 16.85 20.14 9.38
C TYR A 470 15.50 20.55 8.77
N GLY A 471 14.79 19.60 8.22
CA GLY A 471 13.45 19.76 7.65
C GLY A 471 13.30 18.99 6.37
N CYS A 472 12.06 18.62 6.07
CA CYS A 472 11.70 17.89 4.89
C CYS A 472 10.31 18.31 4.41
N VAL A 473 9.98 18.05 3.15
CA VAL A 473 8.66 18.32 2.57
C VAL A 473 8.23 17.14 1.71
N MET A 474 7.00 16.68 1.91
CA MET A 474 6.37 15.68 1.06
C MET A 474 5.45 16.37 0.04
N GLU A 475 5.54 16.00 -1.24
CA GLU A 475 4.60 16.42 -2.27
C GLU A 475 4.44 15.31 -3.31
N GLY A 476 3.18 14.93 -3.60
CA GLY A 476 2.89 13.84 -4.54
C GLY A 476 3.57 12.54 -4.13
N ALA A 477 4.33 11.99 -5.04
CA ALA A 477 5.09 10.75 -4.86
C ALA A 477 6.53 10.98 -4.33
N TYR A 478 6.87 12.18 -3.86
CA TYR A 478 8.22 12.49 -3.46
C TYR A 478 8.33 13.04 -2.04
N LEU A 479 9.39 12.62 -1.35
CA LEU A 479 9.87 13.24 -0.12
C LEU A 479 11.18 13.99 -0.42
N TYR A 480 11.20 15.28 -0.14
CA TYR A 480 12.32 16.18 -0.37
C TYR A 480 13.00 16.55 0.94
N TYR A 481 14.32 16.59 0.97
CA TYR A 481 15.13 17.09 2.07
C TYR A 481 16.49 17.62 1.58
N VAL A 482 17.17 18.37 2.39
CA VAL A 482 18.56 18.78 2.14
C VAL A 482 19.48 17.97 3.04
N ASP A 483 20.36 17.19 2.43
CA ASP A 483 21.38 16.39 3.11
C ASP A 483 22.58 17.29 3.41
N VAL A 484 22.66 17.78 4.69
CA VAL A 484 23.56 18.86 5.08
C VAL A 484 24.95 18.33 5.40
N HIS A 485 25.94 18.75 4.63
CA HIS A 485 27.34 18.42 4.85
C HIS A 485 28.25 19.65 5.12
N ASP A 486 27.76 20.87 4.90
CA ASP A 486 28.38 22.09 5.43
C ASP A 486 27.62 22.57 6.66
N TYR A 487 28.14 22.18 7.84
CA TYR A 487 27.49 22.47 9.13
C TYR A 487 27.67 23.92 9.61
N GLU A 488 28.59 24.67 9.01
CA GLU A 488 28.79 26.09 9.36
C GLU A 488 27.69 26.96 8.71
N ASN A 489 27.31 26.61 7.48
CA ASN A 489 26.34 27.36 6.70
C ASN A 489 24.97 26.65 6.60
N TYR A 490 24.83 25.47 7.17
CA TYR A 490 23.62 24.62 7.07
C TYR A 490 23.21 24.36 5.61
N THR A 491 24.20 24.08 4.75
CA THR A 491 23.96 23.81 3.33
C THR A 491 24.34 22.39 2.95
N GLY A 492 23.68 21.88 1.93
CA GLY A 492 23.86 20.54 1.39
C GLY A 492 23.18 20.35 0.06
N ASN A 493 23.17 19.13 -0.44
CA ASN A 493 22.51 18.81 -1.67
C ASN A 493 21.00 18.55 -1.43
N LEU A 494 20.17 19.11 -2.32
CA LEU A 494 18.77 18.77 -2.33
C LEU A 494 18.63 17.32 -2.80
N THR A 495 17.96 16.53 -2.00
CA THR A 495 17.72 15.11 -2.21
C THR A 495 16.22 14.83 -2.22
N ARG A 496 15.78 13.90 -3.04
CA ARG A 496 14.41 13.40 -3.00
C ARG A 496 14.38 11.88 -3.04
N VAL A 497 13.39 11.31 -2.37
CA VAL A 497 13.05 9.89 -2.45
C VAL A 497 11.74 9.76 -3.21
N ASN A 498 11.73 8.96 -4.26
CA ASN A 498 10.50 8.58 -4.94
C ASN A 498 9.80 7.49 -4.11
N LEU A 499 8.62 7.79 -3.59
CA LEU A 499 7.86 6.90 -2.70
C LEU A 499 7.18 5.73 -3.45
N ASP A 500 7.17 5.76 -4.79
CA ASP A 500 6.61 4.68 -5.62
C ASP A 500 7.68 3.68 -6.05
N THR A 501 8.88 4.16 -6.41
CA THR A 501 10.00 3.32 -6.85
C THR A 501 11.03 3.05 -5.76
N LEU A 502 10.95 3.77 -4.62
CA LEU A 502 11.92 3.76 -3.51
C LEU A 502 13.32 4.26 -3.89
N GLU A 503 13.47 4.86 -5.07
CA GLU A 503 14.73 5.39 -5.55
C GLU A 503 15.03 6.74 -4.93
N THR A 504 16.31 6.95 -4.59
CA THR A 504 16.83 8.22 -4.09
C THR A 504 17.58 8.95 -5.19
N GLU A 505 17.25 10.22 -5.41
CA GLU A 505 17.90 11.09 -6.37
C GLU A 505 18.53 12.28 -5.64
N VAL A 506 19.78 12.59 -5.98
CA VAL A 506 20.53 13.71 -5.40
C VAL A 506 20.77 14.76 -6.48
N SER A 507 20.37 15.98 -6.23
CA SER A 507 20.60 17.12 -7.13
C SER A 507 22.01 17.68 -6.95
N ASP A 508 22.59 18.24 -8.02
CA ASP A 508 23.81 19.03 -7.94
C ASP A 508 23.61 20.39 -7.23
N ALA A 509 22.36 20.77 -6.94
CA ALA A 509 22.04 22.00 -6.25
C ALA A 509 22.44 21.95 -4.80
N VAL A 510 23.33 22.84 -4.39
CA VAL A 510 23.67 23.08 -3.01
C VAL A 510 22.81 24.23 -2.48
N MET A 511 22.07 23.97 -1.43
CA MET A 511 21.14 24.93 -0.87
C MET A 511 21.08 24.88 0.66
N ASN A 512 20.43 25.87 1.27
CA ASN A 512 20.22 25.89 2.71
C ASN A 512 19.17 24.84 3.12
N SER A 513 19.35 24.26 4.30
CA SER A 513 18.43 23.27 4.87
C SER A 513 17.01 23.78 5.13
N SER A 514 16.85 25.09 5.29
CA SER A 514 15.53 25.73 5.38
C SER A 514 15.00 26.04 4.00
N PHE A 515 14.04 25.26 3.55
CA PHE A 515 13.40 25.44 2.24
C PHE A 515 11.91 25.16 2.32
N LEU A 516 11.21 25.57 1.30
CA LEU A 516 9.82 25.20 1.08
C LEU A 516 9.60 24.92 -0.41
N ILE A 517 8.52 24.20 -0.71
CA ILE A 517 8.12 23.87 -2.06
C ILE A 517 6.76 24.48 -2.31
N SER A 518 6.64 25.22 -3.41
CA SER A 518 5.37 25.77 -3.89
C SER A 518 5.43 26.04 -5.38
N ASP A 519 4.34 25.68 -6.08
CA ASP A 519 4.10 26.04 -7.48
C ASP A 519 5.26 25.64 -8.42
N GLY A 520 5.77 24.41 -8.25
CA GLY A 520 6.89 23.90 -9.05
C GLY A 520 8.23 24.57 -8.77
N ARG A 521 8.37 25.26 -7.64
CA ARG A 521 9.58 25.96 -7.24
C ARG A 521 10.01 25.56 -5.84
N ILE A 522 11.32 25.61 -5.62
CA ILE A 522 11.92 25.46 -4.31
C ILE A 522 12.45 26.82 -3.87
N TYR A 523 11.99 27.28 -2.73
CA TYR A 523 12.44 28.51 -2.10
C TYR A 523 13.36 28.16 -0.94
N SER A 524 14.57 28.70 -0.95
CA SER A 524 15.55 28.50 0.10
C SER A 524 16.04 29.83 0.64
N THR A 525 16.46 29.83 1.90
CA THR A 525 17.07 31.02 2.52
C THR A 525 18.58 31.01 2.33
N SER A 526 19.17 32.18 2.05
CA SER A 526 20.61 32.38 2.09
C SER A 526 20.97 33.50 3.07
N TYR A 527 22.14 33.43 3.68
CA TYR A 527 22.62 34.50 4.55
C TYR A 527 23.08 35.69 3.70
N GLY A 528 22.26 36.73 3.65
CA GLY A 528 22.65 38.08 3.21
C GLY A 528 22.52 38.42 1.73
N ILE A 529 21.99 37.54 0.88
CA ILE A 529 21.84 37.81 -0.56
C ILE A 529 20.51 37.25 -1.06
N SER A 530 19.72 38.06 -1.72
CA SER A 530 18.58 37.59 -2.51
C SER A 530 19.07 37.39 -3.94
N GLU A 531 19.31 36.13 -4.33
CA GLU A 531 19.67 35.77 -5.69
C GLU A 531 18.64 34.77 -6.24
N GLU A 532 18.22 35.03 -7.47
CA GLU A 532 17.46 34.07 -8.27
C GLU A 532 18.45 33.33 -9.16
N THR A 533 18.60 32.04 -8.97
CA THR A 533 19.45 31.20 -9.84
C THR A 533 18.59 30.44 -10.84
N GLU A 534 19.06 30.39 -12.09
CA GLU A 534 18.32 29.79 -13.21
C GLU A 534 18.35 28.25 -13.22
N ASN A 535 18.18 27.60 -12.09
CA ASN A 535 18.03 26.15 -12.06
C ASN A 535 16.60 25.80 -11.65
N TRP A 536 15.87 25.13 -12.51
CA TRP A 536 14.46 24.80 -12.29
C TRP A 536 14.28 23.33 -11.97
N MET A 537 13.59 23.01 -10.89
CA MET A 537 12.99 21.69 -10.71
C MET A 537 11.50 21.81 -11.01
N ARG A 538 10.99 21.03 -11.97
CA ARG A 538 9.57 20.95 -12.24
C ARG A 538 8.98 19.80 -11.42
N LEU A 539 8.05 20.13 -10.54
CA LEU A 539 7.31 19.13 -9.75
C LEU A 539 6.12 18.56 -10.52
N GLU A 540 5.61 19.28 -11.54
CA GLU A 540 4.38 18.97 -12.27
C GLU A 540 4.38 17.61 -12.98
N ASP A 541 5.53 17.16 -13.47
CA ASP A 541 5.67 15.90 -14.20
C ASP A 541 6.43 14.84 -13.41
N GLY A 542 6.78 15.15 -12.15
CA GLY A 542 7.57 14.25 -11.32
C GLY A 542 9.01 14.09 -11.79
N SER A 543 9.40 14.69 -12.91
CA SER A 543 10.77 14.60 -13.42
C SER A 543 11.71 15.51 -12.63
N TRP A 544 12.88 14.98 -12.36
CA TRP A 544 14.01 15.72 -11.82
C TRP A 544 14.80 16.31 -12.98
N ASP A 545 14.48 17.53 -13.35
CA ASP A 545 15.25 18.23 -14.38
C ASP A 545 16.50 18.85 -13.76
N GLN A 546 17.62 18.15 -13.88
CA GLN A 546 18.91 18.62 -13.37
C GLN A 546 19.40 19.91 -14.04
N THR A 547 18.76 20.32 -15.13
CA THR A 547 19.08 21.57 -15.83
C THR A 547 18.09 22.69 -15.55
N GLY A 548 17.04 22.43 -14.75
CA GLY A 548 15.94 23.34 -14.66
C GLY A 548 15.14 23.35 -13.35
N TYR A 549 15.70 23.73 -12.22
CA TYR A 549 14.91 24.19 -11.08
C TYR A 549 15.32 25.62 -10.75
N THR A 550 14.36 26.45 -10.29
CA THR A 550 14.67 27.75 -9.73
C THR A 550 14.75 27.66 -8.23
N VAL A 551 15.91 27.88 -7.70
CA VAL A 551 16.09 28.12 -6.27
C VAL A 551 16.06 29.64 -6.07
N VAL A 552 15.04 30.12 -5.36
CA VAL A 552 14.92 31.52 -4.98
C VAL A 552 15.55 31.67 -3.59
N TYR A 553 16.67 32.37 -3.52
CA TYR A 553 17.30 32.69 -2.25
C TYR A 553 16.70 33.96 -1.67
N ILE A 554 16.45 33.92 -0.39
CA ILE A 554 15.78 35.01 0.34
C ILE A 554 16.68 35.51 1.45
N ASP A 555 16.81 36.84 1.56
CA ASP A 555 17.61 37.48 2.60
C ASP A 555 17.11 37.10 4.00
N THR A 556 17.99 36.52 4.84
CA THR A 556 17.67 36.07 6.21
C THR A 556 17.59 37.20 7.23
N ASP A 557 18.00 38.41 6.88
CA ASP A 557 17.81 39.58 7.75
C ASP A 557 16.35 40.02 7.85
N THR A 558 15.49 39.46 7.01
CA THR A 558 14.06 39.67 7.01
C THR A 558 13.33 38.52 7.68
N GLN A 559 12.43 38.82 8.62
CA GLN A 559 11.53 37.79 9.15
C GLN A 559 10.47 37.45 8.10
N ILE A 560 10.42 36.18 7.75
CA ILE A 560 9.56 35.66 6.69
C ILE A 560 8.32 35.02 7.32
N CYS A 561 7.15 35.57 6.98
CA CYS A 561 5.88 34.86 7.18
C CYS A 561 5.37 34.37 5.85
N TRP A 562 4.92 33.13 5.82
CA TRP A 562 4.36 32.51 4.64
C TRP A 562 2.84 32.67 4.64
N TYR A 563 2.23 32.98 3.49
CA TYR A 563 0.78 33.06 3.31
C TYR A 563 0.39 32.68 1.88
N LEU A 564 -0.90 32.41 1.69
CA LEU A 564 -1.45 32.08 0.37
C LEU A 564 -1.65 33.32 -0.49
N ASN A 565 -1.18 33.28 -1.72
CA ASN A 565 -1.50 34.26 -2.75
C ASN A 565 -2.86 33.97 -3.44
N GLU A 566 -3.20 34.76 -4.47
CA GLU A 566 -4.44 34.65 -5.24
C GLU A 566 -4.62 33.31 -5.96
N GLU A 567 -3.51 32.61 -6.23
CA GLU A 567 -3.46 31.34 -6.95
C GLU A 567 -3.33 30.15 -6.02
N ASN A 568 -3.51 30.35 -4.69
CA ASN A 568 -3.19 29.38 -3.63
C ASN A 568 -1.72 28.97 -3.57
N ALA A 569 -0.82 29.70 -4.21
CA ALA A 569 0.61 29.52 -4.05
C ALA A 569 1.10 30.22 -2.77
N ILE A 570 2.18 29.71 -2.18
CA ILE A 570 2.80 30.37 -1.05
C ILE A 570 3.49 31.63 -1.55
N GLU A 571 3.07 32.79 -1.02
CA GLU A 571 3.82 34.01 -1.15
C GLU A 571 4.58 34.30 0.15
N GLN A 572 5.74 34.86 -0.04
CA GLN A 572 6.59 35.29 1.03
C GLN A 572 6.15 36.64 1.58
N TYR A 573 5.99 36.76 2.89
CA TYR A 573 5.94 38.02 3.59
C TYR A 573 7.29 38.36 4.15
N VAL A 574 7.78 39.52 3.79
CA VAL A 574 8.89 40.14 4.46
C VAL A 574 8.30 41.06 5.55
N ILE A 575 8.49 40.69 6.81
CA ILE A 575 8.17 41.61 7.91
C ILE A 575 9.37 42.52 8.09
N TYR A 576 9.26 43.71 7.56
CA TYR A 576 10.30 44.74 7.75
C TYR A 576 10.35 45.28 9.18
N ALA A 577 11.54 45.67 9.59
CA ALA A 577 11.84 46.35 10.86
C ALA A 577 11.33 47.81 10.94
N GLY A 578 10.13 48.02 10.51
CA GLY A 578 9.45 49.32 10.63
C GLY A 578 7.97 49.05 10.60
N ASP A 579 7.28 49.43 11.54
CA ASP A 579 5.86 49.47 11.88
C ASP A 579 4.80 49.05 10.86
N THR A 580 5.13 48.46 9.73
CA THR A 580 4.19 48.05 8.68
C THR A 580 4.40 46.62 8.21
N PHE A 581 3.35 45.86 8.34
CA PHE A 581 3.17 44.58 7.70
C PHE A 581 3.00 44.80 6.20
N THR A 582 3.98 44.50 5.38
CA THR A 582 3.88 44.65 3.95
C THR A 582 3.70 43.29 3.30
N VAL A 583 2.56 43.09 2.70
CA VAL A 583 2.20 41.96 1.85
C VAL A 583 2.76 42.23 0.47
N PHE A 584 3.68 41.46 -0.02
CA PHE A 584 4.18 41.56 -1.39
C PHE A 584 3.53 40.52 -2.28
#